data_163c1988c497657dd9ec6547c6746547
#
_entry.id   163c1988c497657dd9ec6547c6746547
#
_cell.length_a   1.000
_cell.length_b   1.000
_cell.length_c   1.000
_cell.angle_alpha   90.00
_cell.angle_beta   90.00
_cell.angle_gamma   90.00
#
_symmetry.space_group_name_H-M   'P 1'
#
loop_
_entity.id
_entity.type
_entity.pdbx_description
1 polymer ?
#
loop_
_entity_poly.entity_id
_entity_poly.type
_entity_poly.pdbx_seq_one_letter_code
_entity_poly.pdbx_strand_id
1 'polypeptide(L)'
;MSALKLVAAVAASLTLGACATGSSGMGAARLPDGPAAGRSAAASQAVQPVMLKVSNYNWMDVVVYAVQGSTRVRLGQVTSMNTTSFRLPARMVQNSTQVVRLMVDPIGSTEGWQTEGISVQAGQQVQFNVQNALSFSSVMVGR
;
A
#
# COMPACT_ATOMS: atom_id res chain seq x y z
N MET A 1 40.92 -8.77 25.47
CA MET A 1 40.83 -7.35 25.86
C MET A 1 39.53 -6.82 25.27
N SER A 2 38.46 -7.06 25.93
CA SER A 2 37.70 -6.31 26.93
C SER A 2 37.43 -4.86 26.53
N ALA A 3 36.19 -4.58 26.14
CA ALA A 3 35.52 -3.32 26.47
C ALA A 3 34.00 -3.50 26.36
N LEU A 4 33.46 -3.80 27.48
CA LEU A 4 32.06 -3.72 27.92
C LEU A 4 31.72 -2.24 28.21
N LYS A 5 30.63 -1.70 27.68
CA LYS A 5 29.97 -0.47 28.19
C LYS A 5 28.50 -0.56 27.80
N LEU A 6 27.69 -0.93 28.76
CA LEU A 6 26.98 -0.20 29.81
C LEU A 6 25.85 0.71 29.27
N VAL A 7 24.64 0.19 29.39
CA VAL A 7 23.39 0.68 29.97
C VAL A 7 23.20 2.20 30.05
N ALA A 8 22.11 2.68 29.49
CA ALA A 8 21.35 3.80 30.02
C ALA A 8 19.86 3.59 29.74
N ALA A 9 19.14 3.23 30.78
CA ALA A 9 17.70 3.30 30.91
C ALA A 9 17.32 4.76 31.18
N VAL A 10 16.32 5.29 30.50
CA VAL A 10 15.63 6.52 30.95
C VAL A 10 14.13 6.28 30.92
N ALA A 11 13.58 6.56 32.09
CA ALA A 11 12.23 6.33 32.54
C ALA A 11 11.18 7.28 31.96
N ALA A 12 9.99 6.77 31.90
CA ALA A 12 8.67 7.30 32.21
C ALA A 12 8.42 8.82 32.18
N SER A 13 7.38 9.21 31.43
CA SER A 13 6.51 10.30 31.82
C SER A 13 5.07 10.01 31.36
N LEU A 14 4.23 9.59 32.32
CA LEU A 14 2.80 9.63 32.25
C LEU A 14 2.37 11.11 32.35
N THR A 15 1.56 11.58 31.40
CA THR A 15 0.71 12.75 31.61
C THR A 15 -0.75 12.37 31.40
N LEU A 16 -1.43 12.20 32.53
CA LEU A 16 -2.89 12.24 32.61
C LEU A 16 -3.31 13.69 32.40
N GLY A 17 -4.12 13.93 31.42
CA GLY A 17 -4.86 15.18 31.21
C GLY A 17 -6.35 14.93 31.37
N ALA A 18 -6.88 15.41 32.49
CA ALA A 18 -8.26 15.26 32.94
C ALA A 18 -9.22 16.23 32.26
N CYS A 19 -10.44 15.74 32.06
CA CYS A 19 -11.77 16.35 32.16
C CYS A 19 -11.92 17.87 32.06
N ALA A 20 -12.78 18.29 31.19
CA ALA A 20 -13.60 19.48 31.40
C ALA A 20 -15.05 19.14 31.06
N THR A 21 -15.84 18.96 32.09
CA THR A 21 -17.30 19.06 32.12
C THR A 21 -17.68 20.53 32.14
N GLY A 22 -18.62 20.92 31.37
CA GLY A 22 -19.26 22.24 31.41
C GLY A 22 -20.40 22.24 30.40
N SER A 23 -21.49 22.36 30.74
CA SER A 23 -22.50 22.89 31.63
C SER A 23 -23.73 23.21 30.79
N SER A 24 -24.85 22.87 31.37
CA SER A 24 -26.23 23.12 31.00
C SER A 24 -26.49 24.54 30.46
N GLY A 25 -27.17 24.62 29.34
CA GLY A 25 -27.84 25.77 28.84
C GLY A 25 -29.24 25.38 28.37
N MET A 26 -30.22 25.50 29.27
CA MET A 26 -31.64 25.51 28.90
C MET A 26 -31.90 26.74 28.03
N GLY A 27 -32.40 26.56 26.87
CA GLY A 27 -32.91 27.57 25.99
C GLY A 27 -34.01 26.97 25.12
N ALA A 28 -35.23 27.03 25.59
CA ALA A 28 -36.41 26.77 24.78
C ALA A 28 -36.53 27.84 23.72
N ALA A 29 -36.72 27.48 22.46
CA ALA A 29 -37.72 28.05 21.58
C ALA A 29 -37.44 27.72 20.09
N ARG A 30 -38.50 27.21 19.50
CA ARG A 30 -38.91 27.32 18.09
C ARG A 30 -38.21 26.46 17.03
N LEU A 31 -39.00 25.44 16.66
CA LEU A 31 -39.04 24.90 15.30
C LEU A 31 -39.35 25.98 14.27
N PRO A 32 -38.72 25.93 13.11
CA PRO A 32 -39.50 25.84 11.91
C PRO A 32 -39.20 24.52 11.17
N ASP A 33 -40.24 23.84 10.78
CA ASP A 33 -40.24 22.81 9.79
C ASP A 33 -39.57 23.29 8.50
N GLY A 34 -38.37 22.81 8.27
CA GLY A 34 -37.72 22.84 6.98
C GLY A 34 -37.51 21.42 6.56
N PRO A 35 -37.84 21.02 5.30
CA PRO A 35 -37.57 19.67 4.83
C PRO A 35 -36.08 19.43 4.93
N ALA A 36 -35.70 18.51 5.79
CA ALA A 36 -34.35 18.00 5.85
C ALA A 36 -34.04 17.41 4.48
N ALA A 37 -33.41 18.23 3.64
CA ALA A 37 -32.78 17.73 2.43
C ALA A 37 -31.79 16.70 2.86
N GLY A 38 -32.18 15.43 2.69
CA GLY A 38 -31.30 14.30 2.90
C GLY A 38 -30.05 14.53 2.07
N ARG A 39 -28.98 14.93 2.75
CA ARG A 39 -27.65 14.76 2.21
C ARG A 39 -27.45 13.26 2.14
N SER A 40 -27.84 12.67 1.02
CA SER A 40 -27.30 11.40 0.60
C SER A 40 -25.80 11.60 0.62
N ALA A 41 -25.16 11.13 1.69
CA ALA A 41 -23.75 10.85 1.65
C ALA A 41 -23.63 9.86 0.50
N ALA A 42 -23.26 10.37 -0.68
CA ALA A 42 -22.81 9.54 -1.78
C ALA A 42 -21.67 8.74 -1.17
N ALA A 43 -21.98 7.49 -0.80
CA ALA A 43 -20.97 6.54 -0.39
C ALA A 43 -20.01 6.47 -1.58
N SER A 44 -18.87 7.15 -1.46
CA SER A 44 -17.77 6.99 -2.39
C SER A 44 -17.53 5.51 -2.46
N GLN A 45 -17.93 4.89 -3.56
CA GLN A 45 -17.69 3.47 -3.78
C GLN A 45 -16.18 3.30 -3.66
N ALA A 46 -15.76 2.78 -2.52
CA ALA A 46 -14.36 2.55 -2.24
C ALA A 46 -13.84 1.59 -3.31
N VAL A 47 -13.07 2.12 -4.25
CA VAL A 47 -12.45 1.32 -5.31
C VAL A 47 -11.67 0.21 -4.61
N GLN A 48 -12.09 -1.03 -4.85
CA GLN A 48 -11.46 -2.19 -4.22
C GLN A 48 -9.97 -2.24 -4.61
N PRO A 49 -9.07 -2.36 -3.65
CA PRO A 49 -7.64 -2.36 -3.95
C PRO A 49 -7.26 -3.61 -4.74
N VAL A 50 -6.32 -3.45 -5.65
CA VAL A 50 -5.66 -4.58 -6.28
C VAL A 50 -4.50 -5.00 -5.39
N MET A 51 -4.46 -6.28 -5.06
CA MET A 51 -3.39 -6.88 -4.28
C MET A 51 -2.37 -7.52 -5.21
N LEU A 52 -1.10 -7.16 -5.04
CA LEU A 52 0.03 -7.75 -5.75
C LEU A 52 0.81 -8.63 -4.77
N LYS A 53 0.80 -9.94 -4.99
CA LYS A 53 1.63 -10.90 -4.28
C LYS A 53 2.90 -11.14 -5.08
N VAL A 54 4.05 -10.84 -4.50
CA VAL A 54 5.35 -11.04 -5.13
C VAL A 54 6.09 -12.16 -4.41
N SER A 55 6.43 -13.21 -5.13
CA SER A 55 7.27 -14.31 -4.64
C SER A 55 8.65 -14.18 -5.28
N ASN A 56 9.63 -13.88 -4.46
CA ASN A 56 11.01 -13.73 -4.89
C ASN A 56 11.76 -15.05 -4.74
N TYR A 57 12.03 -15.74 -5.86
CA TYR A 57 12.88 -16.94 -5.94
C TYR A 57 14.32 -16.61 -6.34
N ASN A 58 14.65 -15.32 -6.38
CA ASN A 58 16.02 -14.88 -6.64
C ASN A 58 16.86 -14.93 -5.34
N TRP A 59 18.14 -15.17 -5.50
CA TRP A 59 19.12 -15.16 -4.40
C TRP A 59 19.35 -13.77 -3.81
N MET A 60 19.01 -12.72 -4.57
CA MET A 60 19.15 -11.33 -4.15
C MET A 60 17.81 -10.77 -3.69
N ASP A 61 17.87 -9.83 -2.79
CA ASP A 61 16.73 -8.98 -2.47
C ASP A 61 16.35 -8.16 -3.71
N VAL A 62 15.06 -7.98 -3.96
CA VAL A 62 14.58 -7.22 -5.11
C VAL A 62 13.72 -6.06 -4.68
N VAL A 63 13.88 -4.92 -5.36
CA VAL A 63 12.97 -3.79 -5.25
C VAL A 63 11.93 -3.89 -6.35
N VAL A 64 10.66 -3.78 -5.98
CA VAL A 64 9.52 -3.90 -6.89
C VAL A 64 8.93 -2.54 -7.18
N TYR A 65 8.63 -2.30 -8.44
CA TYR A 65 8.00 -1.07 -8.92
C TYR A 65 6.78 -1.40 -9.77
N ALA A 66 5.78 -0.52 -9.72
CA ALA A 66 4.71 -0.45 -10.70
C ALA A 66 5.00 0.70 -11.67
N VAL A 67 4.86 0.44 -12.97
CA VAL A 67 5.14 1.38 -14.04
C VAL A 67 3.90 1.55 -14.91
N GLN A 68 3.52 2.79 -15.16
CA GLN A 68 2.39 3.13 -16.02
C GLN A 68 2.74 4.36 -16.86
N GLY A 69 2.86 4.18 -18.15
CA GLY A 69 3.40 5.23 -19.02
C GLY A 69 4.81 5.65 -18.57
N SER A 70 4.97 6.93 -18.25
CA SER A 70 6.22 7.51 -17.71
C SER A 70 6.29 7.49 -16.17
N THR A 71 5.22 7.06 -15.50
CA THR A 71 5.16 7.07 -14.04
C THR A 71 5.68 5.75 -13.48
N ARG A 72 6.71 5.82 -12.64
CA ARG A 72 7.26 4.69 -11.88
C ARG A 72 7.01 4.91 -10.40
N VAL A 73 6.39 3.93 -9.74
CA VAL A 73 6.11 3.95 -8.30
C VAL A 73 6.80 2.78 -7.64
N ARG A 74 7.62 3.06 -6.65
CA ARG A 74 8.23 2.03 -5.81
C ARG A 74 7.16 1.44 -4.88
N LEU A 75 6.97 0.13 -4.93
CA LEU A 75 6.04 -0.59 -4.06
C LEU A 75 6.71 -1.03 -2.76
N GLY A 76 7.94 -1.54 -2.86
CA GLY A 76 8.71 -2.00 -1.73
C GLY A 76 9.84 -2.92 -2.12
N GLN A 77 10.35 -3.64 -1.13
CA GLN A 77 11.43 -4.62 -1.27
C GLN A 77 10.91 -5.99 -0.86
N VAL A 78 11.36 -7.01 -1.56
CA VAL A 78 11.11 -8.42 -1.21
C VAL A 78 12.46 -9.10 -1.01
N THR A 79 12.65 -9.62 0.18
CA THR A 79 13.88 -10.34 0.52
C THR A 79 14.02 -11.62 -0.31
N SER A 80 15.25 -12.05 -0.52
CA SER A 80 15.60 -13.30 -1.16
C SER A 80 14.77 -14.47 -0.63
N MET A 81 14.28 -15.33 -1.51
CA MET A 81 13.50 -16.54 -1.20
C MET A 81 12.25 -16.29 -0.34
N ASN A 82 11.68 -15.09 -0.40
CA ASN A 82 10.54 -14.70 0.41
C ASN A 82 9.36 -14.22 -0.47
N THR A 83 8.19 -14.10 0.17
CA THR A 83 6.94 -13.61 -0.46
C THR A 83 6.41 -12.42 0.32
N THR A 84 6.07 -11.35 -0.41
CA THR A 84 5.49 -10.14 0.17
C THR A 84 4.28 -9.69 -0.65
N SER A 85 3.27 -9.15 0.01
CA SER A 85 2.09 -8.60 -0.65
C SER A 85 2.11 -7.08 -0.59
N PHE A 86 1.83 -6.45 -1.72
CA PHE A 86 1.73 -5.01 -1.88
C PHE A 86 0.34 -4.63 -2.37
N ARG A 87 -0.04 -3.38 -2.12
CA ARG A 87 -1.24 -2.80 -2.71
C ARG A 87 -0.81 -1.93 -3.89
N LEU A 88 -1.40 -2.18 -5.07
CA LEU A 88 -1.19 -1.29 -6.21
C LEU A 88 -1.85 0.08 -5.95
N PRO A 89 -1.20 1.18 -6.31
CA PRO A 89 -1.77 2.51 -6.16
C PRO A 89 -3.09 2.64 -6.93
N ALA A 90 -4.15 3.11 -6.26
CA ALA A 90 -5.48 3.23 -6.85
C ALA A 90 -5.48 4.00 -8.18
N ARG A 91 -4.66 5.06 -8.28
CA ARG A 91 -4.51 5.86 -9.51
C ARG A 91 -4.05 5.06 -10.74
N MET A 92 -3.37 3.93 -10.53
CA MET A 92 -2.89 3.05 -11.62
C MET A 92 -3.95 2.02 -12.04
N VAL A 93 -5.04 1.88 -11.27
CA VAL A 93 -6.05 0.84 -11.46
C VAL A 93 -7.43 1.42 -11.81
N GLN A 94 -7.63 2.72 -11.61
CA GLN A 94 -8.93 3.38 -11.80
C GLN A 94 -9.44 3.40 -13.24
N ASN A 95 -8.55 3.34 -14.21
CA ASN A 95 -8.92 3.33 -15.62
C ASN A 95 -8.66 1.95 -16.20
N SER A 96 -9.72 1.21 -16.46
CA SER A 96 -9.70 -0.16 -17.00
C SER A 96 -8.95 -0.34 -18.34
N THR A 97 -8.65 0.74 -19.02
CA THR A 97 -7.88 0.77 -20.28
C THR A 97 -6.37 0.95 -20.08
N GLN A 98 -5.94 1.16 -18.84
CA GLN A 98 -4.53 1.42 -18.58
C GLN A 98 -3.77 0.14 -18.25
N VAL A 99 -2.67 -0.02 -18.95
CA VAL A 99 -1.75 -1.12 -18.84
C VAL A 99 -0.70 -0.78 -17.77
N VAL A 100 -0.56 -1.65 -16.79
CA VAL A 100 0.48 -1.56 -15.76
C VAL A 100 1.58 -2.55 -16.08
N ARG A 101 2.83 -2.18 -15.89
CA ARG A 101 3.99 -3.07 -15.94
C ARG A 101 4.59 -3.19 -14.55
N LEU A 102 5.08 -4.35 -14.24
CA LEU A 102 5.83 -4.58 -13.00
C LEU A 102 7.31 -4.63 -13.35
N MET A 103 8.11 -3.95 -12.56
CA MET A 103 9.56 -3.95 -12.72
C MET A 103 10.21 -4.42 -11.43
N VAL A 104 11.24 -5.23 -11.56
CA VAL A 104 12.10 -5.66 -10.46
C VAL A 104 13.53 -5.23 -10.71
N ASP A 105 14.17 -4.87 -9.62
CA ASP A 105 15.54 -4.36 -9.59
C ASP A 105 16.26 -5.07 -8.44
N PRO A 106 17.09 -6.10 -8.73
CA PRO A 106 17.84 -6.80 -7.69
C PRO A 106 18.89 -5.89 -7.07
N ILE A 107 18.96 -5.92 -5.76
CA ILE A 107 19.91 -5.09 -5.00
C ILE A 107 21.32 -5.66 -5.19
N GLY A 108 22.21 -4.81 -5.71
CA GLY A 108 23.60 -5.21 -6.01
C GLY A 108 23.82 -5.71 -7.43
N SER A 109 22.79 -5.71 -8.28
CA SER A 109 22.90 -5.99 -9.71
C SER A 109 22.62 -4.72 -10.53
N THR A 110 23.16 -4.67 -11.73
CA THR A 110 22.82 -3.64 -12.73
C THR A 110 21.70 -4.07 -13.66
N GLU A 111 21.26 -5.33 -13.56
CA GLU A 111 20.24 -5.93 -14.41
C GLU A 111 18.87 -5.82 -13.72
N GLY A 112 18.03 -4.90 -14.20
CA GLY A 112 16.63 -4.88 -13.89
C GLY A 112 15.80 -5.62 -14.95
N TRP A 113 14.59 -6.05 -14.58
CA TRP A 113 13.67 -6.70 -15.50
C TRP A 113 12.26 -6.14 -15.37
N GLN A 114 11.56 -6.08 -16.48
CA GLN A 114 10.20 -5.53 -16.55
C GLN A 114 9.27 -6.48 -17.29
N THR A 115 8.06 -6.64 -16.77
CA THR A 115 7.02 -7.45 -17.41
C THR A 115 6.50 -6.76 -18.67
N GLU A 116 5.82 -7.53 -19.49
CA GLU A 116 4.88 -6.96 -20.45
C GLU A 116 3.76 -6.22 -19.74
N GLY A 117 2.98 -5.46 -20.49
CA GLY A 117 1.85 -4.74 -19.95
C GLY A 117 0.72 -5.67 -19.53
N ILE A 118 0.27 -5.55 -18.31
CA ILE A 118 -0.87 -6.28 -17.75
C ILE A 118 -2.06 -5.33 -17.57
N SER A 119 -3.25 -5.78 -17.95
CA SER A 119 -4.50 -5.09 -17.64
C SER A 119 -5.03 -5.59 -16.31
N VAL A 120 -5.26 -4.69 -15.37
CA VAL A 120 -5.67 -5.02 -14.00
C VAL A 120 -6.89 -4.20 -13.63
N GLN A 121 -7.90 -4.85 -13.04
CA GLN A 121 -9.14 -4.24 -12.58
C GLN A 121 -9.23 -4.20 -11.06
N ALA A 122 -10.01 -3.28 -10.53
CA ALA A 122 -10.26 -3.18 -9.10
C ALA A 122 -10.76 -4.52 -8.52
N GLY A 123 -10.22 -4.90 -7.36
CA GLY A 123 -10.57 -6.15 -6.67
C GLY A 123 -9.85 -7.40 -7.19
N GLN A 124 -9.05 -7.30 -8.24
CA GLN A 124 -8.25 -8.42 -8.72
C GLN A 124 -6.98 -8.62 -7.87
N GLN A 125 -6.47 -9.86 -7.94
CA GLN A 125 -5.20 -10.24 -7.35
C GLN A 125 -4.18 -10.51 -8.46
N VAL A 126 -2.99 -9.95 -8.31
CA VAL A 126 -1.87 -10.17 -9.21
C VAL A 126 -0.83 -11.00 -8.48
N GLN A 127 -0.36 -12.07 -9.10
CA GLN A 127 0.77 -12.86 -8.61
C GLN A 127 1.97 -12.63 -9.52
N PHE A 128 3.08 -12.26 -8.92
CA PHE A 128 4.34 -12.02 -9.61
C PHE A 128 5.43 -12.92 -9.05
N ASN A 129 5.92 -13.85 -9.86
CA ASN A 129 6.97 -14.76 -9.51
C ASN A 129 8.28 -14.29 -10.14
N VAL A 130 9.19 -13.84 -9.30
CA VAL A 130 10.54 -13.38 -9.69
C VAL A 130 11.48 -14.56 -9.62
N GLN A 131 12.05 -14.96 -10.76
CA GLN A 131 12.97 -16.07 -10.85
C GLN A 131 14.42 -15.62 -10.69
N ASN A 132 15.32 -16.56 -10.42
CA ASN A 132 16.74 -16.27 -10.34
C ASN A 132 17.28 -15.70 -11.67
N ALA A 133 16.93 -16.32 -12.77
CA ALA A 133 17.10 -15.70 -14.09
C ALA A 133 15.84 -14.87 -14.38
N LEU A 134 15.95 -13.56 -14.32
CA LEU A 134 14.82 -12.62 -14.35
C LEU A 134 13.96 -12.76 -15.61
N SER A 135 14.54 -13.16 -16.73
CA SER A 135 13.83 -13.39 -18.00
C SER A 135 12.75 -14.48 -17.93
N PHE A 136 12.84 -15.38 -16.95
CA PHE A 136 11.83 -16.42 -16.69
C PHE A 136 10.80 -16.03 -15.65
N SER A 137 10.85 -14.80 -15.17
CA SER A 137 9.83 -14.28 -14.24
C SER A 137 8.46 -14.21 -14.92
N SER A 138 7.40 -14.43 -14.15
CA SER A 138 6.05 -14.54 -14.69
C SER A 138 5.04 -13.78 -13.85
N VAL A 139 3.99 -13.29 -14.51
CA VAL A 139 2.87 -12.62 -13.86
C VAL A 139 1.57 -13.31 -14.22
N MET A 140 0.73 -13.49 -13.22
CA MET A 140 -0.63 -14.00 -13.38
C MET A 140 -1.61 -13.02 -12.74
N VAL A 141 -2.73 -12.77 -13.43
CA VAL A 141 -3.83 -11.94 -12.93
C VAL A 141 -5.01 -12.86 -12.66
N GLY A 142 -5.49 -12.85 -11.42
CA GLY A 142 -6.62 -13.65 -10.96
C GLY A 142 -7.71 -12.79 -10.31
N ARG A 143 -8.81 -13.45 -9.97
CA ARG A 143 -9.90 -12.86 -9.19
C ARG A 143 -9.85 -13.35 -7.76
#